data_9e3bfa4041579a8fe7e52465d54dd43f
#
_entry.id   9e3bfa4041579a8fe7e52465d54dd43f
#
_cell.length_a   1.000
_cell.length_b   1.000
_cell.length_c   1.000
_cell.angle_alpha   90.00
_cell.angle_beta   90.00
_cell.angle_gamma   90.00
#
_symmetry.space_group_name_H-M   'P 1'
#
loop_
_entity.id
_entity.type
_entity.pdbx_description
1 polymer ?
#
loop_
_entity_poly.entity_id
_entity_poly.type
_entity_poly.pdbx_seq_one_letter_code
_entity_poly.pdbx_strand_id
1 'polypeptide(L)'
;MKQLPKLNLIDFDYELPNERIAYTPCQNRADSKLLVWDKQIIADSQYQNITDFIPAHSTLLFNNSKVIAARILFDKQAVENDETPSVQNKINSHQEENAQLTKSSVIEIFCLEPSMEYSPVQIAMQATNKVAWNCLVGGAKKWKTPFLEKILFHNNKEIHFFAKKLNQIDGKFLIEFSWDDTTIIFSEILAMIGQIPLPPYIVRNTTAEDKDRYQTTYASEEGSVAAPT
;
A
#
# COMPACT_ATOMS: atom_id res chain seq x y z
N MET A 1 -20.75 -1.42 35.58
CA MET A 1 -19.91 -1.77 34.41
C MET A 1 -18.65 -2.45 34.93
N LYS A 2 -18.36 -3.69 34.51
CA LYS A 2 -17.07 -4.31 34.82
C LYS A 2 -15.99 -3.53 34.09
N GLN A 3 -15.03 -3.00 34.83
CA GLN A 3 -13.84 -2.38 34.23
C GLN A 3 -13.07 -3.42 33.39
N LEU A 4 -12.86 -3.13 32.13
CA LEU A 4 -12.02 -4.01 31.29
C LEU A 4 -10.61 -4.04 31.87
N PRO A 5 -9.94 -5.21 31.86
CA PRO A 5 -8.57 -5.31 32.33
C PRO A 5 -7.68 -4.39 31.49
N LYS A 6 -6.72 -3.71 32.14
CA LYS A 6 -5.72 -2.91 31.45
C LYS A 6 -4.78 -3.88 30.73
N LEU A 7 -4.90 -3.95 29.41
CA LEU A 7 -4.00 -4.75 28.58
C LEU A 7 -2.68 -4.01 28.39
N ASN A 8 -1.57 -4.70 28.54
CA ASN A 8 -0.23 -4.20 28.28
C ASN A 8 0.31 -4.89 27.02
N LEU A 9 0.75 -4.14 26.02
CA LEU A 9 1.21 -4.69 24.75
C LEU A 9 2.38 -5.67 24.90
N ILE A 10 3.25 -5.43 25.89
CA ILE A 10 4.40 -6.28 26.16
C ILE A 10 4.02 -7.71 26.58
N ASP A 11 2.80 -7.90 27.14
CA ASP A 11 2.31 -9.21 27.57
C ASP A 11 1.99 -10.13 26.38
N PHE A 12 1.94 -9.54 25.15
CA PHE A 12 1.67 -10.22 23.88
C PHE A 12 2.89 -10.30 22.98
N ASP A 13 4.05 -9.82 23.46
CA ASP A 13 5.29 -9.88 22.70
C ASP A 13 5.84 -11.30 22.71
N TYR A 14 6.30 -11.76 21.55
CA TYR A 14 6.90 -13.09 21.39
C TYR A 14 7.86 -13.09 20.21
N GLU A 15 8.80 -14.02 20.22
CA GLU A 15 9.71 -14.22 19.09
C GLU A 15 8.96 -14.92 17.93
N LEU A 16 8.85 -14.23 16.78
CA LEU A 16 8.28 -14.77 15.56
C LEU A 16 9.40 -15.11 14.57
N PRO A 17 9.77 -16.40 14.41
CA PRO A 17 10.77 -16.80 13.43
C PRO A 17 10.31 -16.52 11.99
N ASN A 18 11.23 -16.06 11.13
CA ASN A 18 10.92 -15.69 9.75
C ASN A 18 10.31 -16.84 8.93
N GLU A 19 10.70 -18.09 9.20
CA GLU A 19 10.17 -19.28 8.53
C GLU A 19 8.70 -19.58 8.87
N ARG A 20 8.14 -18.90 9.88
CA ARG A 20 6.72 -18.99 10.23
C ARG A 20 5.86 -17.98 9.45
N ILE A 21 6.49 -17.06 8.73
CA ILE A 21 5.79 -16.06 7.92
C ILE A 21 5.59 -16.62 6.51
N ALA A 22 4.34 -16.72 6.06
CA ALA A 22 4.03 -17.08 4.68
C ALA A 22 4.18 -15.86 3.77
N TYR A 23 5.30 -15.77 3.04
CA TYR A 23 5.56 -14.66 2.11
C TYR A 23 4.72 -14.72 0.83
N THR A 24 4.18 -15.87 0.50
CA THR A 24 3.29 -16.09 -0.64
C THR A 24 2.02 -16.81 -0.19
N PRO A 25 0.84 -16.45 -0.75
CA PRO A 25 -0.39 -17.14 -0.41
C PRO A 25 -0.44 -18.55 -0.99
N CYS A 26 -1.29 -19.42 -0.43
CA CYS A 26 -1.61 -20.72 -1.03
C CYS A 26 -2.16 -20.54 -2.45
N GLN A 27 -1.94 -21.51 -3.34
CA GLN A 27 -2.46 -21.48 -4.70
C GLN A 27 -3.99 -21.33 -4.71
N ASN A 28 -4.68 -22.15 -3.95
CA ASN A 28 -6.11 -22.01 -3.71
C ASN A 28 -6.34 -21.35 -2.34
N ARG A 29 -7.19 -20.32 -2.27
CA ARG A 29 -7.48 -19.59 -1.03
C ARG A 29 -8.10 -20.48 0.05
N ALA A 30 -8.93 -21.43 -0.36
CA ALA A 30 -9.62 -22.33 0.54
C ALA A 30 -8.69 -23.31 1.28
N ASP A 31 -7.47 -23.53 0.76
CA ASP A 31 -6.46 -24.41 1.36
C ASP A 31 -5.66 -23.73 2.48
N SER A 32 -5.93 -22.46 2.75
CA SER A 32 -5.29 -21.72 3.86
C SER A 32 -5.51 -22.45 5.18
N LYS A 33 -4.47 -22.47 6.02
CA LYS A 33 -4.55 -23.08 7.35
C LYS A 33 -5.56 -22.33 8.22
N LEU A 34 -6.34 -23.09 8.99
CA LEU A 34 -7.29 -22.58 9.97
C LEU A 34 -6.90 -23.12 11.34
N LEU A 35 -6.59 -22.21 12.27
CA LEU A 35 -6.42 -22.54 13.68
C LEU A 35 -7.77 -22.38 14.39
N VAL A 36 -8.26 -23.45 14.98
CA VAL A 36 -9.51 -23.46 15.74
C VAL A 36 -9.17 -23.59 17.22
N TRP A 37 -9.70 -22.67 18.02
CA TRP A 37 -9.62 -22.72 19.47
C TRP A 37 -11.02 -22.77 20.06
N ASP A 38 -11.33 -23.89 20.70
CA ASP A 38 -12.59 -24.07 21.45
C ASP A 38 -12.25 -24.31 22.92
N LYS A 39 -12.18 -23.22 23.69
CA LYS A 39 -12.00 -23.12 25.15
C LYS A 39 -10.85 -23.92 25.76
N GLN A 40 -10.57 -25.12 25.32
CA GLN A 40 -9.51 -26.00 25.85
C GLN A 40 -8.77 -26.79 24.78
N ILE A 41 -9.30 -26.83 23.57
CA ILE A 41 -8.73 -27.63 22.48
C ILE A 41 -8.27 -26.68 21.39
N ILE A 42 -7.01 -26.84 20.99
CA ILE A 42 -6.47 -26.19 19.79
C ILE A 42 -6.40 -27.27 18.71
N ALA A 43 -7.03 -27.03 17.57
CA ALA A 43 -7.02 -27.94 16.44
C ALA A 43 -6.61 -27.19 15.16
N ASP A 44 -5.83 -27.86 14.32
CA ASP A 44 -5.50 -27.40 12.97
C ASP A 44 -6.51 -27.92 11.96
N SER A 45 -6.95 -27.06 11.04
CA SER A 45 -7.83 -27.39 9.95
C SER A 45 -7.47 -26.58 8.70
N GLN A 46 -8.33 -26.63 7.68
CA GLN A 46 -8.25 -25.80 6.48
C GLN A 46 -9.46 -24.87 6.43
N TYR A 47 -9.28 -23.69 5.82
CA TYR A 47 -10.31 -22.67 5.76
C TYR A 47 -11.59 -23.15 5.05
N GLN A 48 -11.49 -24.07 4.09
CA GLN A 48 -12.65 -24.69 3.43
C GLN A 48 -13.60 -25.39 4.41
N ASN A 49 -13.12 -25.81 5.57
CA ASN A 49 -13.90 -26.52 6.59
C ASN A 49 -14.45 -25.56 7.66
N ILE A 50 -14.36 -24.23 7.47
CA ILE A 50 -14.74 -23.25 8.50
C ILE A 50 -16.18 -23.41 8.97
N THR A 51 -17.08 -23.83 8.09
CA THR A 51 -18.49 -24.06 8.41
C THR A 51 -18.72 -25.12 9.46
N ASP A 52 -17.82 -26.10 9.60
CA ASP A 52 -17.90 -27.17 10.59
C ASP A 52 -17.69 -26.66 12.02
N PHE A 53 -17.08 -25.48 12.14
CA PHE A 53 -16.74 -24.86 13.43
C PHE A 53 -17.65 -23.68 13.78
N ILE A 54 -18.55 -23.27 12.90
CA ILE A 54 -19.47 -22.17 13.13
C ILE A 54 -20.80 -22.75 13.66
N PRO A 55 -21.26 -22.30 14.86
CA PRO A 55 -22.54 -22.78 15.40
C PRO A 55 -23.72 -22.53 14.45
N ALA A 56 -24.66 -23.44 14.40
CA ALA A 56 -25.89 -23.25 13.64
C ALA A 56 -26.60 -21.94 14.07
N HIS A 57 -27.23 -21.28 13.10
CA HIS A 57 -27.92 -19.99 13.30
C HIS A 57 -27.00 -18.81 13.64
N SER A 58 -25.69 -18.91 13.40
CA SER A 58 -24.76 -17.76 13.50
C SER A 58 -25.04 -16.74 12.40
N THR A 59 -24.91 -15.45 12.75
CA THR A 59 -24.89 -14.36 11.77
C THR A 59 -23.45 -13.96 11.52
N LEU A 60 -23.01 -13.99 10.25
CA LEU A 60 -21.68 -13.60 9.84
C LEU A 60 -21.72 -12.19 9.24
N LEU A 61 -20.87 -11.32 9.75
CA LEU A 61 -20.70 -9.95 9.26
C LEU A 61 -19.36 -9.87 8.53
N PHE A 62 -19.37 -9.38 7.29
CA PHE A 62 -18.18 -9.21 6.48
C PHE A 62 -18.00 -7.75 6.09
N ASN A 63 -16.75 -7.29 6.10
CA ASN A 63 -16.40 -6.01 5.51
C ASN A 63 -16.21 -6.20 4.01
N ASN A 64 -17.04 -5.56 3.19
CA ASN A 64 -16.97 -5.62 1.74
C ASN A 64 -16.06 -4.53 1.12
N SER A 65 -15.31 -3.79 1.93
CA SER A 65 -14.40 -2.75 1.44
C SER A 65 -13.27 -3.36 0.63
N LYS A 66 -13.09 -2.81 -0.58
CA LYS A 66 -12.01 -3.18 -1.50
C LYS A 66 -10.75 -2.39 -1.19
N VAL A 67 -9.62 -3.06 -1.20
CA VAL A 67 -8.31 -2.42 -0.99
C VAL A 67 -7.95 -1.62 -2.24
N ILE A 68 -7.64 -0.34 -2.06
CA ILE A 68 -7.16 0.52 -3.13
C ILE A 68 -5.64 0.49 -3.24
N ALA A 69 -5.11 0.75 -4.42
CA ALA A 69 -3.67 0.81 -4.68
C ALA A 69 -3.08 2.12 -4.13
N ALA A 70 -3.14 2.30 -2.82
CA ALA A 70 -2.90 3.56 -2.12
C ALA A 70 -1.41 3.93 -1.95
N ARG A 71 -0.48 3.12 -2.48
CA ARG A 71 0.96 3.33 -2.38
C ARG A 71 1.51 3.85 -3.70
N ILE A 72 2.07 5.06 -3.69
CA ILE A 72 2.63 5.73 -4.87
C ILE A 72 4.13 5.90 -4.68
N LEU A 73 4.90 5.50 -5.69
CA LEU A 73 6.36 5.64 -5.70
C LEU A 73 6.77 6.74 -6.67
N PHE A 74 7.58 7.68 -6.17
CA PHE A 74 8.23 8.71 -6.97
C PHE A 74 9.73 8.49 -6.97
N ASP A 75 10.34 8.57 -8.14
CA ASP A 75 11.78 8.60 -8.25
C ASP A 75 12.30 9.96 -7.75
N LYS A 76 13.46 9.97 -7.10
CA LYS A 76 14.09 11.21 -6.66
C LYS A 76 14.44 12.03 -7.90
N GLN A 77 13.81 13.19 -8.03
CA GLN A 77 14.23 14.17 -9.02
C GLN A 77 15.63 14.70 -8.65
N ALA A 78 16.53 14.74 -9.62
CA ALA A 78 17.81 15.40 -9.43
C ALA A 78 17.54 16.89 -9.21
N VAL A 79 18.02 17.44 -8.11
CA VAL A 79 18.04 18.90 -7.94
C VAL A 79 19.13 19.40 -8.91
N GLU A 80 18.73 20.12 -9.94
CA GLU A 80 19.67 20.86 -10.78
C GLU A 80 20.31 22.01 -9.96
N ASN A 81 21.32 21.66 -9.18
CA ASN A 81 22.27 22.61 -8.58
C ASN A 81 23.48 21.81 -8.13
N ASP A 82 24.34 21.46 -9.07
CA ASP A 82 25.78 21.45 -8.86
C ASP A 82 26.45 21.40 -10.24
N GLU A 83 26.95 22.57 -10.63
CA GLU A 83 27.87 22.69 -11.74
C GLU A 83 29.17 21.95 -11.40
N THR A 84 29.39 20.81 -12.03
CA THR A 84 30.73 20.40 -12.51
C THR A 84 30.57 19.30 -13.53
N PRO A 85 30.99 19.52 -14.79
CA PRO A 85 31.02 18.47 -15.81
C PRO A 85 32.31 17.68 -15.65
N SER A 86 32.25 16.46 -15.25
CA SER A 86 33.32 15.51 -15.49
C SER A 86 32.88 14.46 -16.53
N VAL A 87 33.14 14.83 -17.77
CA VAL A 87 33.25 13.90 -18.89
C VAL A 87 34.44 12.99 -18.62
N GLN A 88 34.23 11.69 -18.53
CA GLN A 88 35.18 10.74 -19.14
C GLN A 88 34.55 9.37 -19.37
N ASN A 89 34.50 9.03 -20.65
CA ASN A 89 34.31 7.72 -21.23
C ASN A 89 35.11 6.62 -20.52
N LYS A 90 34.51 5.44 -20.36
CA LYS A 90 35.15 4.19 -20.84
C LYS A 90 34.11 3.08 -21.04
N ILE A 91 34.00 2.69 -22.30
CA ILE A 91 33.47 1.42 -22.80
C ILE A 91 34.39 0.31 -22.28
N ASN A 92 33.82 -0.72 -21.65
CA ASN A 92 34.29 -2.11 -21.89
C ASN A 92 33.32 -3.12 -21.24
N SER A 93 32.77 -3.89 -22.10
CA SER A 93 32.38 -5.34 -22.14
C SER A 93 32.39 -6.17 -20.86
N HIS A 94 31.25 -6.89 -20.73
CA HIS A 94 31.04 -8.23 -20.14
C HIS A 94 31.48 -8.48 -18.71
N GLN A 95 30.49 -8.63 -17.81
CA GLN A 95 30.26 -9.85 -17.01
C GLN A 95 29.13 -9.64 -16.01
N GLU A 96 28.16 -10.53 -16.12
CA GLU A 96 27.41 -11.22 -15.07
C GLU A 96 26.78 -10.44 -13.90
N GLU A 97 25.47 -10.46 -13.94
CA GLU A 97 24.49 -10.57 -12.85
C GLU A 97 25.08 -10.66 -11.43
N ASN A 98 25.13 -9.52 -10.80
CA ASN A 98 24.87 -9.37 -9.38
C ASN A 98 24.06 -8.09 -9.22
N ALA A 99 22.74 -8.23 -9.31
CA ALA A 99 21.82 -7.16 -8.98
C ALA A 99 21.88 -6.88 -7.46
N GLN A 100 22.99 -6.27 -7.03
CA GLN A 100 22.95 -5.43 -5.85
C GLN A 100 21.99 -4.30 -6.19
N LEU A 101 20.75 -4.41 -5.64
CA LEU A 101 19.80 -3.31 -5.63
C LEU A 101 20.52 -2.08 -5.07
N THR A 102 21.02 -1.23 -5.96
CA THR A 102 21.28 0.15 -5.61
C THR A 102 19.98 0.66 -5.04
N LYS A 103 19.95 1.02 -3.74
CA LYS A 103 18.84 1.69 -3.10
C LYS A 103 18.56 2.97 -3.89
N SER A 104 17.77 2.84 -4.95
CA SER A 104 17.21 3.94 -5.70
C SER A 104 16.55 4.86 -4.67
N SER A 105 16.80 6.15 -4.77
CA SER A 105 16.29 7.13 -3.80
C SER A 105 14.83 7.39 -4.11
N VAL A 106 13.99 6.39 -3.86
CA VAL A 106 12.55 6.46 -4.04
C VAL A 106 11.91 7.16 -2.85
N ILE A 107 10.97 8.03 -3.13
CA ILE A 107 10.04 8.61 -2.15
C ILE A 107 8.73 7.85 -2.27
N GLU A 108 8.32 7.25 -1.17
CA GLU A 108 7.08 6.49 -1.09
C GLU A 108 6.00 7.35 -0.43
N ILE A 109 4.86 7.51 -1.06
CA ILE A 109 3.68 8.16 -0.49
C ILE A 109 2.59 7.10 -0.32
N PHE A 110 2.18 6.89 0.92
CA PHE A 110 1.11 5.97 1.28
C PHE A 110 -0.10 6.76 1.75
N CYS A 111 -1.14 6.79 0.92
CA CYS A 111 -2.40 7.45 1.22
C CYS A 111 -3.15 6.67 2.31
N LEU A 112 -3.56 7.35 3.39
CA LEU A 112 -4.29 6.77 4.51
C LEU A 112 -5.78 7.09 4.43
N GLU A 113 -6.10 8.38 4.37
CA GLU A 113 -7.46 8.91 4.36
C GLU A 113 -7.50 10.23 3.58
N PRO A 114 -8.57 10.54 2.85
CA PRO A 114 -8.69 11.84 2.20
C PRO A 114 -8.78 12.96 3.24
N SER A 115 -8.42 14.16 2.86
CA SER A 115 -8.69 15.34 3.69
C SER A 115 -10.19 15.54 3.86
N MET A 116 -10.59 16.31 4.87
CA MET A 116 -12.02 16.54 5.15
C MET A 116 -12.81 17.12 3.95
N GLU A 117 -12.13 17.92 3.13
CA GLU A 117 -12.71 18.50 1.90
C GLU A 117 -13.13 17.43 0.87
N TYR A 118 -12.40 16.32 0.83
CA TYR A 118 -12.60 15.20 -0.10
C TYR A 118 -13.18 13.95 0.55
N SER A 119 -13.65 14.06 1.80
CA SER A 119 -14.30 12.95 2.51
C SER A 119 -15.79 12.83 2.10
N PRO A 120 -16.34 11.60 2.00
CA PRO A 120 -15.69 10.29 2.18
C PRO A 120 -14.79 9.89 0.98
N VAL A 121 -14.13 8.72 1.10
CA VAL A 121 -13.14 8.22 0.12
C VAL A 121 -13.70 8.17 -1.31
N GLN A 122 -14.98 7.91 -1.49
CA GLN A 122 -15.64 7.88 -2.80
C GLN A 122 -15.59 9.24 -3.51
N ILE A 123 -15.68 10.34 -2.77
CA ILE A 123 -15.54 11.70 -3.31
C ILE A 123 -14.09 11.94 -3.76
N ALA A 124 -13.12 11.56 -2.93
CA ALA A 124 -11.72 11.68 -3.29
C ALA A 124 -11.37 10.89 -4.55
N MET A 125 -11.90 9.66 -4.68
CA MET A 125 -11.66 8.80 -5.84
C MET A 125 -12.24 9.36 -7.15
N GLN A 126 -13.31 10.15 -7.07
CA GLN A 126 -13.96 10.82 -8.23
C GLN A 126 -13.40 12.22 -8.48
N ALA A 127 -12.47 12.70 -7.68
CA ALA A 127 -11.87 14.01 -7.87
C ALA A 127 -11.16 14.10 -9.23
N THR A 128 -11.34 15.23 -9.91
CA THR A 128 -10.65 15.58 -11.16
C THR A 128 -9.67 16.72 -10.89
N ASN A 129 -8.52 16.73 -11.57
CA ASN A 129 -7.51 17.77 -11.49
C ASN A 129 -6.69 17.78 -10.18
N LYS A 130 -7.32 17.70 -9.01
CA LYS A 130 -6.60 17.67 -7.73
C LYS A 130 -7.37 16.98 -6.63
N VAL A 131 -6.63 16.47 -5.63
CA VAL A 131 -7.17 15.88 -4.41
C VAL A 131 -6.13 15.94 -3.29
N ALA A 132 -6.58 16.07 -2.04
CA ALA A 132 -5.68 16.08 -0.89
C ALA A 132 -5.92 14.89 0.04
N TRP A 133 -4.82 14.26 0.48
CA TRP A 133 -4.83 13.07 1.35
C TRP A 133 -3.87 13.23 2.52
N ASN A 134 -4.27 12.68 3.66
CA ASN A 134 -3.35 12.42 4.77
C ASN A 134 -2.55 11.15 4.45
N CYS A 135 -1.22 11.28 4.42
CA CYS A 135 -0.32 10.24 3.94
C CYS A 135 0.81 9.97 4.93
N LEU A 136 1.33 8.75 4.91
CA LEU A 136 2.69 8.47 5.39
C LEU A 136 3.67 8.66 4.22
N VAL A 137 4.85 9.21 4.52
CA VAL A 137 5.88 9.45 3.50
C VAL A 137 7.17 8.76 3.88
N GLY A 138 7.48 7.66 3.17
CA GLY A 138 8.77 7.00 3.24
C GLY A 138 9.83 7.82 2.51
N GLY A 139 10.98 8.04 3.18
CA GLY A 139 12.02 8.88 2.60
C GLY A 139 11.73 10.38 2.64
N ALA A 140 10.82 10.86 3.49
CA ALA A 140 10.42 12.28 3.60
C ALA A 140 11.60 13.26 3.73
N LYS A 141 12.69 12.85 4.40
CA LYS A 141 13.93 13.65 4.52
C LYS A 141 14.65 13.86 3.19
N LYS A 142 14.42 12.96 2.21
CA LYS A 142 15.01 13.01 0.86
C LYS A 142 14.22 13.91 -0.09
N TRP A 143 12.97 14.20 0.23
CA TRP A 143 12.11 15.09 -0.55
C TRP A 143 12.44 16.55 -0.27
N LYS A 144 13.31 17.15 -1.11
CA LYS A 144 13.82 18.52 -0.97
C LYS A 144 13.18 19.51 -1.95
N THR A 145 12.52 19.03 -2.99
CA THR A 145 11.84 19.84 -4.00
C THR A 145 10.50 20.36 -3.50
N PRO A 146 9.96 21.46 -4.05
CA PRO A 146 8.63 21.97 -3.72
C PRO A 146 7.50 20.96 -4.00
N PHE A 147 7.67 20.15 -5.04
CA PHE A 147 6.77 19.08 -5.45
C PHE A 147 7.57 17.91 -6.01
N LEU A 148 6.94 16.75 -6.11
CA LEU A 148 7.39 15.61 -6.90
C LEU A 148 6.54 15.54 -8.16
N GLU A 149 7.14 15.10 -9.26
CA GLU A 149 6.46 14.90 -10.53
C GLU A 149 6.64 13.48 -11.01
N LYS A 150 5.62 12.97 -11.68
CA LYS A 150 5.63 11.69 -12.38
C LYS A 150 4.86 11.84 -13.69
N ILE A 151 5.49 11.45 -14.78
CA ILE A 151 4.87 11.44 -16.10
C ILE A 151 4.14 10.10 -16.28
N LEU A 152 2.88 10.17 -16.65
CA LEU A 152 2.02 9.02 -16.92
C LEU A 152 1.60 9.06 -18.40
N PHE A 153 1.24 7.89 -18.92
CA PHE A 153 0.71 7.78 -20.27
C PHE A 153 -0.67 7.10 -20.22
N HIS A 154 -1.67 7.78 -20.74
CA HIS A 154 -3.02 7.27 -20.86
C HIS A 154 -3.59 7.60 -22.24
N ASN A 155 -4.08 6.60 -22.98
CA ASN A 155 -4.64 6.77 -24.33
C ASN A 155 -3.73 7.57 -25.28
N ASN A 156 -2.41 7.27 -25.28
CA ASN A 156 -1.35 7.95 -26.04
C ASN A 156 -1.16 9.44 -25.70
N LYS A 157 -1.67 9.89 -24.57
CA LYS A 157 -1.50 11.24 -24.05
C LYS A 157 -0.60 11.19 -22.82
N GLU A 158 0.34 12.13 -22.75
CA GLU A 158 1.16 12.39 -21.59
C GLU A 158 0.39 13.18 -20.54
N ILE A 159 0.49 12.77 -19.27
CA ILE A 159 -0.15 13.40 -18.13
C ILE A 159 0.91 13.70 -17.09
N HIS A 160 1.00 14.94 -16.67
CA HIS A 160 1.86 15.37 -15.58
C HIS A 160 1.13 15.22 -14.26
N PHE A 161 1.62 14.30 -13.40
CA PHE A 161 1.07 14.05 -12.07
C PHE A 161 2.03 14.55 -11.01
N PHE A 162 1.53 15.40 -10.11
CA PHE A 162 2.32 16.07 -9.09
C PHE A 162 1.87 15.67 -7.68
N ALA A 163 2.83 15.67 -6.76
CA ALA A 163 2.57 15.58 -5.31
C ALA A 163 3.26 16.74 -4.59
N LYS A 164 2.52 17.46 -3.73
CA LYS A 164 2.99 18.61 -2.97
C LYS A 164 2.68 18.43 -1.49
N LYS A 165 3.68 18.62 -0.62
CA LYS A 165 3.47 18.69 0.83
C LYS A 165 2.80 20.00 1.20
N LEU A 166 1.62 19.94 1.82
CA LEU A 166 0.92 21.11 2.33
C LEU A 166 1.22 21.34 3.83
N ASN A 167 1.10 20.29 4.64
CA ASN A 167 1.27 20.35 6.09
C ASN A 167 1.75 19.01 6.65
N GLN A 168 2.20 19.03 7.92
CA GLN A 168 2.54 17.81 8.67
C GLN A 168 1.95 17.90 10.08
N ILE A 169 1.19 16.90 10.49
CA ILE A 169 0.56 16.78 11.80
C ILE A 169 0.73 15.35 12.29
N ASP A 170 1.24 15.15 13.50
CA ASP A 170 1.37 13.83 14.16
C ASP A 170 2.06 12.75 13.31
N GLY A 171 3.12 13.16 12.60
CA GLY A 171 3.88 12.24 11.74
C GLY A 171 3.24 11.94 10.39
N LYS A 172 2.00 12.35 10.13
CA LYS A 172 1.34 12.29 8.83
C LYS A 172 1.56 13.58 8.06
N PHE A 173 1.60 13.46 6.73
CA PHE A 173 1.70 14.59 5.81
C PHE A 173 0.37 14.78 5.09
N LEU A 174 -0.12 16.00 5.05
CA LEU A 174 -1.18 16.38 4.12
C LEU A 174 -0.53 16.61 2.75
N ILE A 175 -0.84 15.75 1.79
CA ILE A 175 -0.32 15.79 0.42
C ILE A 175 -1.44 16.20 -0.52
N GLU A 176 -1.19 17.21 -1.34
CA GLU A 176 -2.02 17.55 -2.49
C GLU A 176 -1.44 16.84 -3.72
N PHE A 177 -2.26 16.02 -4.35
CA PHE A 177 -2.01 15.46 -5.67
C PHE A 177 -2.72 16.32 -6.70
N SER A 178 -2.07 16.58 -7.84
CA SER A 178 -2.68 17.30 -8.97
C SER A 178 -2.19 16.74 -10.30
N TRP A 179 -2.97 16.90 -11.34
CA TRP A 179 -2.64 16.48 -12.71
C TRP A 179 -3.32 17.39 -13.73
N ASP A 180 -2.78 17.42 -14.94
CA ASP A 180 -3.15 18.35 -15.98
C ASP A 180 -4.28 17.88 -16.90
N ASP A 181 -4.77 16.64 -16.76
CA ASP A 181 -5.91 16.12 -17.52
C ASP A 181 -7.16 16.00 -16.64
N THR A 182 -8.08 16.95 -16.81
CA THR A 182 -9.33 17.00 -16.04
C THR A 182 -10.37 15.95 -16.43
N THR A 183 -10.13 15.18 -17.49
CA THR A 183 -11.02 14.08 -17.91
C THR A 183 -10.78 12.79 -17.14
N ILE A 184 -9.66 12.73 -16.38
CA ILE A 184 -9.23 11.55 -15.62
C ILE A 184 -9.50 11.82 -14.15
N ILE A 185 -10.11 10.85 -13.48
CA ILE A 185 -10.37 10.88 -12.05
C ILE A 185 -9.22 10.25 -11.24
N PHE A 186 -9.14 10.56 -9.95
CA PHE A 186 -8.04 10.09 -9.09
C PHE A 186 -7.95 8.55 -9.00
N SER A 187 -9.09 7.85 -9.04
CA SER A 187 -9.06 6.37 -9.04
C SER A 187 -8.37 5.81 -10.29
N GLU A 188 -8.50 6.45 -11.46
CA GLU A 188 -7.80 6.05 -12.68
C GLU A 188 -6.30 6.32 -12.57
N ILE A 189 -5.90 7.45 -11.97
CA ILE A 189 -4.49 7.72 -11.64
C ILE A 189 -3.93 6.60 -10.76
N LEU A 190 -4.63 6.26 -9.67
CA LEU A 190 -4.19 5.18 -8.78
C LEU A 190 -4.16 3.80 -9.47
N ALA A 191 -5.08 3.55 -10.41
CA ALA A 191 -5.06 2.31 -11.19
C ALA A 191 -3.81 2.19 -12.08
N MET A 192 -3.29 3.33 -12.59
CA MET A 192 -2.09 3.38 -13.43
C MET A 192 -0.79 3.24 -12.63
N ILE A 193 -0.66 3.93 -11.51
CA ILE A 193 0.62 4.05 -10.79
C ILE A 193 0.61 3.53 -9.36
N GLY A 194 -0.55 3.29 -8.80
CA GLY A 194 -0.69 2.81 -7.43
C GLY A 194 -0.26 1.35 -7.28
N GLN A 195 0.27 1.05 -6.13
CA GLN A 195 0.61 -0.30 -5.72
C GLN A 195 -0.22 -0.69 -4.50
N ILE A 196 -0.59 -1.97 -4.42
CA ILE A 196 -1.23 -2.51 -3.22
C ILE A 196 -0.22 -2.48 -2.07
N PRO A 197 -0.57 -1.90 -0.92
CA PRO A 197 0.32 -1.88 0.22
C PRO A 197 0.42 -3.29 0.83
N LEU A 198 1.57 -3.93 0.69
CA LEU A 198 1.85 -5.18 1.40
C LEU A 198 2.11 -4.88 2.88
N PRO A 199 1.71 -5.77 3.79
CA PRO A 199 2.08 -5.66 5.20
C PRO A 199 3.61 -5.54 5.38
N PRO A 200 4.09 -4.78 6.37
CA PRO A 200 5.53 -4.48 6.49
C PRO A 200 6.42 -5.70 6.74
N TYR A 201 5.86 -6.80 7.24
CA TYR A 201 6.58 -8.06 7.43
C TYR A 201 6.73 -8.88 6.13
N ILE A 202 6.04 -8.52 5.04
CA ILE A 202 6.21 -9.12 3.72
C ILE A 202 7.29 -8.36 2.97
N VAL A 203 8.53 -8.82 3.10
CA VAL A 203 9.72 -8.15 2.52
C VAL A 203 9.96 -8.66 1.10
N ARG A 204 9.12 -8.26 0.16
CA ARG A 204 9.29 -8.49 -1.29
C ARG A 204 8.61 -7.39 -2.10
N ASN A 205 8.94 -7.31 -3.37
CA ASN A 205 8.23 -6.43 -4.29
C ASN A 205 6.80 -6.94 -4.53
N THR A 206 5.88 -6.01 -4.80
CA THR A 206 4.53 -6.34 -5.24
C THR A 206 4.54 -6.96 -6.64
N THR A 207 3.68 -7.93 -6.85
CA THR A 207 3.44 -8.56 -8.15
C THR A 207 2.06 -8.19 -8.67
N ALA A 208 1.79 -8.44 -9.95
CA ALA A 208 0.46 -8.21 -10.53
C ALA A 208 -0.64 -9.03 -9.83
N GLU A 209 -0.29 -10.25 -9.38
CA GLU A 209 -1.20 -11.13 -8.65
C GLU A 209 -1.62 -10.58 -7.28
N ASP A 210 -0.80 -9.74 -6.66
CA ASP A 210 -1.13 -9.16 -5.35
C ASP A 210 -2.39 -8.29 -5.41
N LYS A 211 -2.71 -7.69 -6.56
CA LYS A 211 -3.96 -6.92 -6.74
C LYS A 211 -5.19 -7.76 -6.43
N ASP A 212 -5.18 -9.02 -6.81
CA ASP A 212 -6.28 -9.96 -6.56
C ASP A 212 -6.12 -10.70 -5.23
N ARG A 213 -4.88 -11.08 -4.88
CA ARG A 213 -4.61 -11.91 -3.69
C ARG A 213 -4.77 -11.15 -2.38
N TYR A 214 -4.53 -9.84 -2.36
CA TYR A 214 -4.76 -8.98 -1.19
C TYR A 214 -6.17 -8.37 -1.13
N GLN A 215 -7.10 -8.90 -1.91
CA GLN A 215 -8.52 -8.62 -1.80
C GLN A 215 -9.26 -9.80 -1.17
N THR A 216 -10.36 -9.53 -0.45
CA THR A 216 -11.32 -10.58 -0.10
C THR A 216 -12.17 -10.91 -1.33
N THR A 217 -12.70 -12.14 -1.40
CA THR A 217 -13.52 -12.59 -2.54
C THR A 217 -14.87 -11.88 -2.64
N TYR A 218 -15.31 -11.24 -1.57
CA TYR A 218 -16.58 -10.51 -1.44
C TYR A 218 -16.42 -8.99 -1.42
N ALA A 219 -15.18 -8.46 -1.54
CA ALA A 219 -14.95 -7.03 -1.60
C ALA A 219 -15.54 -6.41 -2.88
N SER A 220 -16.39 -5.40 -2.74
CA SER A 220 -17.06 -4.71 -3.84
C SER A 220 -16.89 -3.20 -3.82
N GLU A 221 -16.86 -2.59 -2.62
CA GLU A 221 -16.84 -1.15 -2.43
C GLU A 221 -15.43 -0.64 -2.20
N GLU A 222 -14.94 0.23 -3.06
CA GLU A 222 -13.62 0.87 -2.85
C GLU A 222 -13.64 1.72 -1.58
N GLY A 223 -12.63 1.56 -0.70
CA GLY A 223 -12.63 2.33 0.54
C GLY A 223 -11.61 1.92 1.58
N SER A 224 -10.86 0.87 1.38
CA SER A 224 -9.82 0.45 2.33
C SER A 224 -8.42 0.69 1.77
N VAL A 225 -7.55 1.29 2.57
CA VAL A 225 -6.11 1.40 2.25
C VAL A 225 -5.27 0.30 2.91
N ALA A 226 -5.88 -0.49 3.78
CA ALA A 226 -5.22 -1.61 4.45
C ALA A 226 -5.63 -2.93 3.83
N ALA A 227 -4.67 -3.86 3.71
CA ALA A 227 -4.98 -5.23 3.35
C ALA A 227 -5.97 -5.84 4.38
N PRO A 228 -6.90 -6.71 3.94
CA PRO A 228 -7.80 -7.39 4.87
C PRO A 228 -6.98 -8.31 5.78
N THR A 229 -7.30 -8.25 7.05
CA THR A 229 -6.72 -9.08 8.12
C THR A 229 -7.73 -10.05 8.66
#